data_4570e1e3a98195d5fb41c94f91820c40
#
_entry.id   4570e1e3a98195d5fb41c94f91820c40
#
_cell.length_a   1.000
_cell.length_b   1.000
_cell.length_c   1.000
_cell.angle_alpha   90.00
_cell.angle_beta   90.00
_cell.angle_gamma   90.00
#
_symmetry.space_group_name_H-M   'P 1'
#
loop_
_entity.id
_entity.type
_entity.pdbx_description
1 polymer ?
#
loop_
_entity_poly.entity_id
_entity_poly.type
_entity_poly.pdbx_seq_one_letter_code
_entity_poly.pdbx_strand_id
1 'polypeptide(L)'
;MARAVVPLNFNAFLEKAKLKDDGSNYTDWVRNLRIILIAAQKNYVLEAPLGARPAAGATPDVMNVWQSKADDYSIVQCAMLYGLESGLQRRFPRHGAYDMFQELKLIFQANARIERYEVSNKFYSCKMEENSSVSEHILKMSGYNNHLTLGVNLPDDSVIDRILQSLPPSYKRFVMNYNL
;
A
#
# COMPACT_ATOMS: atom_id res chain seq x y z
N MET A 1 -18.13 -23.82 15.03
CA MET A 1 -18.85 -22.59 14.64
C MET A 1 -18.20 -22.06 13.37
N ALA A 2 -18.87 -22.16 12.23
CA ALA A 2 -18.40 -21.61 10.97
C ALA A 2 -18.48 -20.08 11.07
N ARG A 3 -17.35 -19.42 10.98
CA ARG A 3 -17.28 -17.95 10.88
C ARG A 3 -17.89 -17.55 9.54
N ALA A 4 -18.97 -16.77 9.58
CA ALA A 4 -19.56 -16.21 8.37
C ALA A 4 -18.49 -15.37 7.66
N VAL A 5 -17.98 -15.87 6.53
CA VAL A 5 -17.11 -15.10 5.65
C VAL A 5 -18.02 -14.10 4.94
N VAL A 6 -17.96 -12.86 5.35
CA VAL A 6 -18.59 -11.76 4.59
C VAL A 6 -17.92 -11.78 3.21
N PRO A 7 -18.69 -11.97 2.11
CA PRO A 7 -18.10 -11.92 0.79
C PRO A 7 -17.60 -10.49 0.54
N LEU A 8 -16.29 -10.27 0.70
CA LEU A 8 -15.67 -9.02 0.29
C LEU A 8 -15.86 -8.89 -1.22
N ASN A 9 -16.58 -7.85 -1.62
CA ASN A 9 -16.72 -7.52 -3.03
C ASN A 9 -15.42 -6.86 -3.51
N PHE A 10 -14.40 -7.68 -3.81
CA PHE A 10 -13.11 -7.25 -4.32
C PHE A 10 -13.25 -6.26 -5.49
N ASN A 11 -14.23 -6.49 -6.36
CA ASN A 11 -14.42 -5.71 -7.57
C ASN A 11 -14.84 -4.28 -7.26
N ALA A 12 -15.80 -4.07 -6.37
CA ALA A 12 -16.29 -2.72 -6.03
C ALA A 12 -15.21 -1.84 -5.38
N PHE A 13 -14.27 -2.47 -4.65
CA PHE A 13 -13.19 -1.74 -3.99
C PHE A 13 -12.05 -1.40 -4.97
N LEU A 14 -11.66 -2.35 -5.82
CA LEU A 14 -10.59 -2.16 -6.80
C LEU A 14 -11.02 -1.29 -7.98
N GLU A 15 -12.33 -1.23 -8.30
CA GLU A 15 -12.86 -0.42 -9.40
C GLU A 15 -12.66 1.08 -9.16
N LYS A 16 -12.78 1.53 -7.90
CA LYS A 16 -12.60 2.94 -7.53
C LYS A 16 -11.15 3.40 -7.50
N ALA A 17 -10.19 2.48 -7.48
CA ALA A 17 -8.77 2.77 -7.28
C ALA A 17 -7.88 1.92 -8.19
N LYS A 18 -8.23 1.81 -9.49
CA LYS A 18 -7.40 1.09 -10.45
C LYS A 18 -6.00 1.69 -10.51
N LEU A 19 -5.01 0.82 -10.64
CA LEU A 19 -3.64 1.24 -10.93
C LEU A 19 -3.59 1.88 -12.30
N LYS A 20 -3.17 3.12 -12.35
CA LYS A 20 -3.03 3.89 -13.57
C LYS A 20 -1.87 3.39 -14.41
N ASP A 21 -1.97 3.53 -15.72
CA ASP A 21 -0.93 3.09 -16.67
C ASP A 21 0.43 3.79 -16.42
N ASP A 22 0.42 5.02 -15.89
CA ASP A 22 1.61 5.78 -15.50
C ASP A 22 2.17 5.44 -14.11
N GLY A 23 1.46 4.63 -13.32
CA GLY A 23 1.84 4.23 -11.96
C GLY A 23 1.74 5.34 -10.92
N SER A 24 1.15 6.50 -11.22
CA SER A 24 1.09 7.66 -10.31
C SER A 24 0.40 7.37 -8.98
N ASN A 25 -0.42 6.32 -8.90
CA ASN A 25 -1.10 5.88 -7.68
C ASN A 25 -0.63 4.50 -7.19
N TYR A 26 0.56 4.04 -7.60
CA TYR A 26 1.06 2.70 -7.30
C TYR A 26 1.11 2.40 -5.79
N THR A 27 1.63 3.33 -5.00
CA THR A 27 1.74 3.18 -3.55
C THR A 27 0.39 2.95 -2.88
N ASP A 28 -0.61 3.76 -3.23
CA ASP A 28 -1.98 3.63 -2.72
C ASP A 28 -2.66 2.35 -3.22
N TRP A 29 -2.44 1.99 -4.48
CA TRP A 29 -2.97 0.77 -5.05
C TRP A 29 -2.43 -0.48 -4.34
N VAL A 30 -1.11 -0.56 -4.08
CA VAL A 30 -0.50 -1.67 -3.34
C VAL A 30 -1.06 -1.76 -1.93
N ARG A 31 -1.19 -0.63 -1.23
CA ARG A 31 -1.78 -0.60 0.11
C ARG A 31 -3.20 -1.17 0.09
N ASN A 32 -4.03 -0.70 -0.82
CA ASN A 32 -5.42 -1.12 -0.95
C ASN A 32 -5.53 -2.60 -1.31
N LEU A 33 -4.69 -3.09 -2.25
CA LEU A 33 -4.61 -4.50 -2.60
C LEU A 33 -4.26 -5.36 -1.36
N ARG A 34 -3.25 -4.99 -0.59
CA ARG A 34 -2.85 -5.73 0.62
C ARG A 34 -3.95 -5.75 1.68
N ILE A 35 -4.65 -4.65 1.92
CA ILE A 35 -5.78 -4.59 2.87
C ILE A 35 -6.83 -5.64 2.49
N ILE A 36 -7.21 -5.70 1.22
CA ILE A 36 -8.20 -6.66 0.73
C ILE A 36 -7.70 -8.09 0.87
N LEU A 37 -6.46 -8.36 0.48
CA LEU A 37 -5.90 -9.71 0.52
C LEU A 37 -5.69 -10.20 1.95
N ILE A 38 -5.34 -9.31 2.90
CA ILE A 38 -5.26 -9.64 4.33
C ILE A 38 -6.66 -10.00 4.85
N ALA A 39 -7.68 -9.20 4.55
CA ALA A 39 -9.05 -9.48 4.95
C ALA A 39 -9.57 -10.82 4.37
N ALA A 40 -9.13 -11.18 3.16
CA ALA A 40 -9.44 -12.45 2.50
C ALA A 40 -8.51 -13.61 2.92
N GLN A 41 -7.51 -13.37 3.76
CA GLN A 41 -6.46 -14.34 4.16
C GLN A 41 -5.65 -14.89 2.97
N LYS A 42 -5.46 -14.08 1.93
CA LYS A 42 -4.76 -14.45 0.68
C LYS A 42 -3.49 -13.61 0.40
N ASN A 43 -3.05 -12.78 1.37
CA ASN A 43 -1.86 -11.93 1.16
C ASN A 43 -0.58 -12.75 0.89
N TYR A 44 -0.52 -13.99 1.35
CA TYR A 44 0.62 -14.89 1.11
C TYR A 44 0.91 -15.15 -0.37
N VAL A 45 -0.09 -14.98 -1.24
CA VAL A 45 0.04 -15.13 -2.70
C VAL A 45 1.02 -14.10 -3.29
N LEU A 46 1.16 -12.92 -2.67
CA LEU A 46 2.10 -11.89 -3.11
C LEU A 46 3.54 -12.11 -2.59
N GLU A 47 3.72 -13.02 -1.62
CA GLU A 47 5.01 -13.18 -0.93
C GLU A 47 5.85 -14.32 -1.51
N ALA A 48 5.21 -15.32 -2.13
CA ALA A 48 5.90 -16.45 -2.73
C ALA A 48 5.18 -16.95 -3.98
N PRO A 49 5.89 -17.55 -4.97
CA PRO A 49 5.25 -18.17 -6.13
C PRO A 49 4.48 -19.44 -5.73
N LEU A 50 3.47 -19.79 -6.51
CA LEU A 50 2.81 -21.09 -6.38
C LEU A 50 3.83 -22.20 -6.64
N GLY A 51 4.01 -23.11 -5.68
CA GLY A 51 4.92 -24.25 -5.86
C GLY A 51 4.50 -25.18 -6.99
N ALA A 52 5.42 -26.00 -7.46
CA ALA A 52 5.15 -26.97 -8.52
C ALA A 52 3.98 -27.89 -8.14
N ARG A 53 3.22 -28.28 -9.16
CA ARG A 53 2.13 -29.27 -8.99
C ARG A 53 2.72 -30.58 -8.46
N PRO A 54 2.11 -31.19 -7.43
CA PRO A 54 2.54 -32.48 -6.93
C PRO A 54 2.57 -33.55 -8.04
N ALA A 55 3.48 -34.52 -7.92
CA ALA A 55 3.61 -35.60 -8.87
C ALA A 55 2.30 -36.45 -8.97
N ALA A 56 2.12 -37.16 -10.09
CA ALA A 56 0.92 -37.94 -10.34
C ALA A 56 0.63 -39.06 -9.29
N GLY A 57 1.61 -39.43 -8.46
CA GLY A 57 1.47 -40.37 -7.35
C GLY A 57 1.23 -39.74 -5.97
N ALA A 58 1.04 -38.45 -5.90
CA ALA A 58 0.77 -37.75 -4.64
C ALA A 58 -0.56 -38.19 -4.02
N THR A 59 -0.64 -38.19 -2.68
CA THR A 59 -1.89 -38.51 -1.99
C THR A 59 -2.99 -37.48 -2.31
N PRO A 60 -4.28 -37.89 -2.25
CA PRO A 60 -5.39 -36.98 -2.48
C PRO A 60 -5.35 -35.72 -1.61
N ASP A 61 -4.91 -35.84 -0.34
CA ASP A 61 -4.80 -34.71 0.59
C ASP A 61 -3.77 -33.68 0.12
N VAL A 62 -2.60 -34.13 -0.34
CA VAL A 62 -1.56 -33.25 -0.88
C VAL A 62 -2.04 -32.54 -2.13
N MET A 63 -2.78 -33.27 -3.00
CA MET A 63 -3.32 -32.70 -4.23
C MET A 63 -4.40 -31.63 -3.91
N ASN A 64 -5.29 -31.92 -2.94
CA ASN A 64 -6.34 -31.01 -2.53
C ASN A 64 -5.76 -29.71 -1.92
N VAL A 65 -4.74 -29.81 -1.08
CA VAL A 65 -4.04 -28.65 -0.51
C VAL A 65 -3.40 -27.81 -1.62
N TRP A 66 -2.74 -28.44 -2.57
CA TRP A 66 -2.14 -27.71 -3.70
C TRP A 66 -3.21 -27.05 -4.57
N GLN A 67 -4.31 -27.75 -4.87
CA GLN A 67 -5.40 -27.20 -5.68
C GLN A 67 -6.05 -25.98 -5.00
N SER A 68 -6.32 -26.06 -3.68
CA SER A 68 -6.86 -24.92 -2.94
C SER A 68 -5.95 -23.68 -3.00
N LYS A 69 -4.62 -23.90 -2.93
CA LYS A 69 -3.66 -22.79 -3.15
C LYS A 69 -3.72 -22.27 -4.59
N ALA A 70 -3.76 -23.15 -5.59
CA ALA A 70 -3.82 -22.75 -6.99
C ALA A 70 -5.08 -21.91 -7.28
N ASP A 71 -6.22 -22.27 -6.67
CA ASP A 71 -7.46 -21.51 -6.76
C ASP A 71 -7.29 -20.11 -6.15
N ASP A 72 -6.62 -20.00 -4.99
CA ASP A 72 -6.32 -18.71 -4.37
C ASP A 72 -5.43 -17.82 -5.26
N TYR A 73 -4.40 -18.40 -5.89
CA TYR A 73 -3.55 -17.67 -6.84
C TYR A 73 -4.35 -17.17 -8.04
N SER A 74 -5.27 -17.98 -8.56
CA SER A 74 -6.14 -17.59 -9.66
C SER A 74 -7.10 -16.45 -9.29
N ILE A 75 -7.69 -16.52 -8.10
CA ILE A 75 -8.57 -15.47 -7.57
C ILE A 75 -7.80 -14.14 -7.42
N VAL A 76 -6.61 -14.19 -6.84
CA VAL A 76 -5.78 -12.99 -6.64
C VAL A 76 -5.32 -12.42 -7.98
N GLN A 77 -4.94 -13.26 -8.94
CA GLN A 77 -4.59 -12.85 -10.30
C GLN A 77 -5.74 -12.10 -10.96
N CYS A 78 -6.95 -12.66 -10.91
CA CYS A 78 -8.14 -12.00 -11.47
C CYS A 78 -8.43 -10.67 -10.78
N ALA A 79 -8.33 -10.62 -9.45
CA ALA A 79 -8.52 -9.39 -8.67
C ALA A 79 -7.49 -8.31 -9.05
N MET A 80 -6.22 -8.69 -9.19
CA MET A 80 -5.16 -7.77 -9.62
C MET A 80 -5.42 -7.25 -11.03
N LEU A 81 -5.70 -8.15 -12.00
CA LEU A 81 -6.01 -7.74 -13.38
C LEU A 81 -7.19 -6.77 -13.42
N TYR A 82 -8.25 -7.04 -12.67
CA TYR A 82 -9.40 -6.14 -12.59
C TYR A 82 -9.03 -4.77 -12.02
N GLY A 83 -8.10 -4.74 -11.06
CA GLY A 83 -7.58 -3.53 -10.42
C GLY A 83 -6.52 -2.77 -11.24
N LEU A 84 -6.27 -3.13 -12.51
CA LEU A 84 -5.38 -2.40 -13.43
C LEU A 84 -6.17 -1.61 -14.46
N GLU A 85 -5.61 -0.51 -14.97
CA GLU A 85 -6.09 0.12 -16.21
C GLU A 85 -5.77 -0.76 -17.44
N SER A 86 -6.47 -0.50 -18.53
CA SER A 86 -6.45 -1.37 -19.71
C SER A 86 -5.07 -1.49 -20.39
N GLY A 87 -4.21 -0.49 -20.28
CA GLY A 87 -2.84 -0.53 -20.79
C GLY A 87 -2.02 -1.59 -20.05
N LEU A 88 -2.05 -1.53 -18.72
CA LEU A 88 -1.38 -2.51 -17.87
C LEU A 88 -1.99 -3.91 -17.99
N GLN A 89 -3.33 -4.03 -18.07
CA GLN A 89 -3.99 -5.35 -18.26
C GLN A 89 -3.46 -6.09 -19.48
N ARG A 90 -3.27 -5.37 -20.60
CA ARG A 90 -2.72 -5.97 -21.85
C ARG A 90 -1.29 -6.46 -21.72
N ARG A 91 -0.54 -5.95 -20.74
CA ARG A 91 0.85 -6.36 -20.49
C ARG A 91 0.94 -7.71 -19.78
N PHE A 92 -0.08 -8.09 -18.99
CA PHE A 92 -0.03 -9.26 -18.10
C PHE A 92 -1.00 -10.41 -18.46
N PRO A 93 -1.22 -10.77 -19.73
CA PRO A 93 -2.28 -11.71 -20.11
C PRO A 93 -2.06 -13.15 -19.61
N ARG A 94 -0.83 -13.52 -19.24
CA ARG A 94 -0.44 -14.89 -18.86
C ARG A 94 0.43 -14.95 -17.59
N HIS A 95 0.61 -13.86 -16.88
CA HIS A 95 1.43 -13.84 -15.67
C HIS A 95 0.63 -14.38 -14.48
N GLY A 96 1.26 -15.21 -13.65
CA GLY A 96 0.71 -15.57 -12.34
C GLY A 96 0.63 -14.36 -11.40
N ALA A 97 -0.19 -14.44 -10.36
CA ALA A 97 -0.37 -13.33 -9.41
C ALA A 97 0.94 -12.83 -8.81
N TYR A 98 1.80 -13.75 -8.37
CA TYR A 98 3.10 -13.42 -7.80
C TYR A 98 4.01 -12.71 -8.81
N ASP A 99 4.17 -13.29 -10.00
CA ASP A 99 5.07 -12.75 -11.03
C ASP A 99 4.59 -11.37 -11.50
N MET A 100 3.28 -11.21 -11.70
CA MET A 100 2.67 -9.93 -12.03
C MET A 100 2.95 -8.88 -10.95
N PHE A 101 2.81 -9.25 -9.66
CA PHE A 101 3.09 -8.33 -8.56
C PHE A 101 4.56 -7.92 -8.52
N GLN A 102 5.49 -8.86 -8.71
CA GLN A 102 6.92 -8.56 -8.74
C GLN A 102 7.29 -7.68 -9.94
N GLU A 103 6.70 -7.92 -11.11
CA GLU A 103 6.95 -7.09 -12.28
C GLU A 103 6.40 -5.66 -12.10
N LEU A 104 5.17 -5.51 -11.59
CA LEU A 104 4.61 -4.19 -11.25
C LEU A 104 5.47 -3.44 -10.24
N LYS A 105 6.01 -4.16 -9.26
CA LYS A 105 6.94 -3.61 -8.27
C LYS A 105 8.21 -3.09 -8.95
N LEU A 106 8.80 -3.84 -9.86
CA LEU A 106 10.00 -3.41 -10.59
C LEU A 106 9.73 -2.18 -11.48
N ILE A 107 8.58 -2.16 -12.17
CA ILE A 107 8.22 -1.04 -13.07
C ILE A 107 8.04 0.26 -12.28
N PHE A 108 7.32 0.19 -11.15
CA PHE A 108 6.89 1.39 -10.43
C PHE A 108 7.71 1.71 -9.17
N GLN A 109 8.69 0.87 -8.80
CA GLN A 109 9.52 1.10 -7.62
C GLN A 109 10.32 2.41 -7.71
N ALA A 110 10.80 2.76 -8.88
CA ALA A 110 11.50 4.02 -9.10
C ALA A 110 10.57 5.23 -8.89
N ASN A 111 9.36 5.17 -9.43
CA ASN A 111 8.35 6.22 -9.26
C ASN A 111 7.93 6.38 -7.79
N ALA A 112 7.70 5.27 -7.08
CA ALA A 112 7.40 5.28 -5.65
C ALA A 112 8.56 5.87 -4.81
N ARG A 113 9.82 5.73 -5.26
CA ARG A 113 10.97 6.37 -4.61
C ARG A 113 11.00 7.88 -4.85
N ILE A 114 10.70 8.32 -6.06
CA ILE A 114 10.62 9.75 -6.40
C ILE A 114 9.48 10.40 -5.61
N GLU A 115 8.30 9.79 -5.60
CA GLU A 115 7.14 10.26 -4.83
C GLU A 115 7.47 10.42 -3.34
N ARG A 116 8.12 9.41 -2.73
CA ARG A 116 8.59 9.50 -1.34
C ARG A 116 9.54 10.64 -1.11
N TYR A 117 10.49 10.84 -2.03
CA TYR A 117 11.44 11.96 -1.93
C TYR A 117 10.73 13.31 -1.97
N GLU A 118 9.75 13.48 -2.87
CA GLU A 118 8.96 14.71 -2.96
C GLU A 118 8.11 14.95 -1.72
N VAL A 119 7.43 13.91 -1.20
CA VAL A 119 6.63 14.01 0.03
C VAL A 119 7.54 14.29 1.23
N SER A 120 8.71 13.66 1.31
CA SER A 120 9.73 13.95 2.32
C SER A 120 10.16 15.41 2.28
N ASN A 121 10.48 15.93 1.09
CA ASN A 121 10.80 17.34 0.92
C ASN A 121 9.66 18.26 1.39
N LYS A 122 8.42 17.96 1.02
CA LYS A 122 7.24 18.72 1.46
C LYS A 122 7.10 18.68 3.00
N PHE A 123 7.30 17.51 3.61
CA PHE A 123 7.24 17.36 5.08
C PHE A 123 8.31 18.16 5.79
N TYR A 124 9.59 18.04 5.36
CA TYR A 124 10.70 18.72 6.00
C TYR A 124 10.82 20.23 5.67
N SER A 125 10.30 20.68 4.54
CA SER A 125 10.29 22.09 4.17
C SER A 125 9.04 22.85 4.64
N CYS A 126 7.98 22.14 5.03
CA CYS A 126 6.71 22.75 5.42
C CYS A 126 6.91 23.67 6.61
N LYS A 127 6.44 24.90 6.49
CA LYS A 127 6.38 25.89 7.56
C LYS A 127 4.95 26.42 7.67
N MET A 128 4.52 26.70 8.88
CA MET A 128 3.26 27.34 9.15
C MET A 128 3.43 28.86 9.00
N GLU A 129 2.50 29.50 8.30
CA GLU A 129 2.48 30.95 8.17
C GLU A 129 1.89 31.57 9.43
N GLU A 130 2.34 32.81 9.76
CA GLU A 130 1.75 33.57 10.87
C GLU A 130 0.24 33.76 10.65
N ASN A 131 -0.53 33.62 11.69
CA ASN A 131 -1.98 33.75 11.72
C ASN A 131 -2.76 32.66 10.94
N SER A 132 -2.11 31.59 10.44
CA SER A 132 -2.81 30.45 9.90
C SER A 132 -3.30 29.48 10.99
N SER A 133 -4.20 28.56 10.63
CA SER A 133 -4.76 27.59 11.57
C SER A 133 -3.74 26.50 11.94
N VAL A 134 -3.42 26.39 13.24
CA VAL A 134 -2.56 25.31 13.76
C VAL A 134 -3.15 23.94 13.45
N SER A 135 -4.46 23.78 13.60
CA SER A 135 -5.14 22.50 13.33
C SER A 135 -5.01 22.08 11.87
N GLU A 136 -5.18 23.01 10.93
CA GLU A 136 -4.99 22.72 9.50
C GLU A 136 -3.53 22.38 9.19
N HIS A 137 -2.59 23.09 9.80
CA HIS A 137 -1.17 22.80 9.64
C HIS A 137 -0.80 21.42 10.15
N ILE A 138 -1.29 21.02 11.33
CA ILE A 138 -1.08 19.68 11.90
C ILE A 138 -1.68 18.61 10.97
N LEU A 139 -2.90 18.80 10.49
CA LEU A 139 -3.55 17.88 9.56
C LEU A 139 -2.74 17.71 8.27
N LYS A 140 -2.22 18.80 7.72
CA LYS A 140 -1.36 18.80 6.53
C LYS A 140 -0.06 18.02 6.79
N MET A 141 0.62 18.29 7.91
CA MET A 141 1.86 17.59 8.29
C MET A 141 1.62 16.10 8.55
N SER A 142 0.53 15.77 9.23
CA SER A 142 0.11 14.37 9.46
C SER A 142 -0.20 13.66 8.14
N GLY A 143 -0.80 14.35 7.17
CA GLY A 143 -1.03 13.82 5.82
C GLY A 143 0.29 13.45 5.12
N TYR A 144 1.31 14.29 5.19
CA TYR A 144 2.64 13.97 4.65
C TYR A 144 3.28 12.79 5.38
N ASN A 145 3.21 12.75 6.72
CA ASN A 145 3.75 11.64 7.50
C ASN A 145 3.07 10.31 7.15
N ASN A 146 1.74 10.29 7.05
CA ASN A 146 1.00 9.09 6.66
C ASN A 146 1.42 8.57 5.27
N HIS A 147 1.74 9.46 4.34
CA HIS A 147 2.29 9.08 3.02
C HIS A 147 3.70 8.49 3.15
N LEU A 148 4.54 9.04 4.03
CA LEU A 148 5.91 8.54 4.25
C LEU A 148 5.92 7.17 4.92
N THR A 149 5.00 6.89 5.86
CA THR A 149 4.91 5.60 6.59
C THR A 149 4.63 4.41 5.69
N LEU A 150 4.18 4.63 4.44
CA LEU A 150 4.07 3.58 3.42
C LEU A 150 5.44 2.99 3.01
N GLY A 151 6.55 3.60 3.41
CA GLY A 151 7.90 3.12 3.11
C GLY A 151 8.97 3.42 4.15
N VAL A 152 8.74 4.37 5.05
CA VAL A 152 9.67 4.74 6.14
C VAL A 152 8.83 5.10 7.35
N ASN A 153 8.93 4.29 8.41
CA ASN A 153 8.24 4.60 9.65
C ASN A 153 9.10 5.57 10.47
N LEU A 154 8.66 6.82 10.59
CA LEU A 154 9.31 7.79 11.48
C LEU A 154 8.80 7.53 12.91
N PRO A 155 9.68 7.59 13.93
CA PRO A 155 9.25 7.59 15.33
C PRO A 155 8.29 8.77 15.60
N ASP A 156 7.26 8.55 16.41
CA ASP A 156 6.25 9.57 16.72
C ASP A 156 6.88 10.84 17.28
N ASP A 157 7.89 10.72 18.15
CA ASP A 157 8.63 11.85 18.71
C ASP A 157 9.27 12.71 17.60
N SER A 158 9.87 12.08 16.59
CA SER A 158 10.48 12.79 15.46
C SER A 158 9.44 13.55 14.61
N VAL A 159 8.23 13.00 14.50
CA VAL A 159 7.12 13.67 13.80
C VAL A 159 6.65 14.89 14.61
N ILE A 160 6.49 14.72 15.92
CA ILE A 160 6.10 15.79 16.84
C ILE A 160 7.14 16.91 16.80
N ASP A 161 8.41 16.59 16.96
CA ASP A 161 9.51 17.54 16.90
C ASP A 161 9.50 18.33 15.59
N ARG A 162 9.26 17.64 14.48
CA ARG A 162 9.20 18.29 13.17
C ARG A 162 8.02 19.25 13.05
N ILE A 163 6.85 18.88 13.59
CA ILE A 163 5.68 19.77 13.66
C ILE A 163 5.99 21.01 14.51
N LEU A 164 6.57 20.84 15.69
CA LEU A 164 6.94 21.95 16.58
C LEU A 164 7.95 22.89 15.92
N GLN A 165 8.95 22.37 15.21
CA GLN A 165 9.95 23.15 14.46
C GLN A 165 9.37 23.89 13.26
N SER A 166 8.19 23.49 12.79
CA SER A 166 7.50 24.10 11.66
C SER A 166 6.63 25.29 12.04
N LEU A 167 6.37 25.48 13.33
CA LEU A 167 5.55 26.58 13.86
C LEU A 167 6.28 27.93 13.74
N PRO A 168 5.54 29.04 13.54
CA PRO A 168 6.11 30.38 13.44
C PRO A 168 6.62 30.90 14.79
N PRO A 169 7.43 31.97 14.79
CA PRO A 169 8.03 32.54 15.99
C PRO A 169 7.05 32.90 17.09
N SER A 170 5.81 33.26 16.79
CA SER A 170 4.75 33.54 17.77
C SER A 170 4.47 32.35 18.71
N TYR A 171 4.77 31.10 18.30
CA TYR A 171 4.61 29.91 19.13
C TYR A 171 5.86 29.52 19.93
N LYS A 172 6.95 30.29 19.86
CA LYS A 172 8.23 29.96 20.54
C LYS A 172 8.07 29.63 22.03
N ARG A 173 7.24 30.37 22.75
CA ARG A 173 6.98 30.13 24.20
C ARG A 173 6.26 28.80 24.42
N PHE A 174 5.31 28.43 23.54
CA PHE A 174 4.61 27.15 23.60
C PHE A 174 5.59 25.99 23.35
N VAL A 175 6.42 26.08 22.31
CA VAL A 175 7.42 25.04 21.95
C VAL A 175 8.42 24.84 23.10
N MET A 176 8.88 25.91 23.75
CA MET A 176 9.78 25.82 24.91
C MET A 176 9.12 25.09 26.10
N ASN A 177 7.86 25.40 26.39
CA ASN A 177 7.14 24.75 27.49
C ASN A 177 6.77 23.30 27.22
N TYR A 178 6.63 22.92 25.96
CA TYR A 178 6.35 21.51 25.56
C TYR A 178 7.55 20.59 25.79
N ASN A 179 8.77 21.13 25.65
CA ASN A 179 10.03 20.38 25.78
C ASN A 179 10.62 20.39 27.21
N LEU A 180 9.91 20.97 28.20
CA LEU A 180 10.27 20.95 29.62
C LEU A 180 9.50 19.84 30.35
#